data_254a4f6247214e233ce7fcc2c412124e
#
_entry.id   254a4f6247214e233ce7fcc2c412124e
#
_cell.length_a   1.000
_cell.length_b   1.000
_cell.length_c   1.000
_cell.angle_alpha   90.00
_cell.angle_beta   90.00
_cell.angle_gamma   90.00
#
_symmetry.space_group_name_H-M   'P 1'
#
loop_
_entity.id
_entity.type
_entity.pdbx_description
1 polymer ?
#
loop_
_entity_poly.entity_id
_entity_poly.type
_entity_poly.pdbx_seq_one_letter_code
_entity_poly.pdbx_strand_id
1 'polypeptide(L)'
;MANCINIFLKRDCIILKIRDNASKDEIIENLKVKLPELRRFYKEEKTPILVTGKVLKSNEIDEIQYRIEKAIKVKVSFDTPRTMRLHGIKKDFRKEIASSETKFYKASLRSGQKIEFEGSVVIIGDVNDGAEVIAEDNIVVLGALRGMAHAGAKGNNEAVIAARIIDSPQIRIGTIIKERSRKEIDMQAYTFAFVNEVNEIELT
;
A
#
# COMPACT_ATOMS: atom_id res chain seq x y z
N MET A 1 28.41 -31.51 7.23
CA MET A 1 28.40 -30.03 7.07
C MET A 1 27.26 -29.48 7.88
N ALA A 2 27.48 -28.42 8.65
CA ALA A 2 26.41 -27.80 9.44
C ALA A 2 25.39 -27.12 8.54
N ASN A 3 24.12 -27.44 8.69
CA ASN A 3 23.06 -26.86 7.90
C ASN A 3 22.89 -25.37 8.29
N CYS A 4 23.21 -24.45 7.38
CA CYS A 4 23.10 -23.00 7.62
C CYS A 4 21.88 -22.38 6.95
N ILE A 5 21.11 -23.14 6.17
CA ILE A 5 19.92 -22.69 5.46
C ILE A 5 18.72 -23.58 5.81
N ASN A 6 17.66 -22.98 6.29
CA ASN A 6 16.39 -23.65 6.55
C ASN A 6 15.29 -23.07 5.67
N ILE A 7 14.42 -23.94 5.15
CA ILE A 7 13.28 -23.56 4.29
C ILE A 7 12.01 -23.74 5.12
N PHE A 8 11.17 -22.69 5.15
CA PHE A 8 9.86 -22.69 5.81
C PHE A 8 8.78 -22.29 4.80
N LEU A 9 7.71 -23.05 4.77
CA LEU A 9 6.51 -22.72 3.99
C LEU A 9 5.57 -21.85 4.84
N LYS A 10 5.15 -20.71 4.30
CA LYS A 10 4.07 -19.88 4.82
C LYS A 10 3.00 -19.72 3.75
N ARG A 11 1.77 -19.34 4.16
CA ARG A 11 0.65 -19.16 3.21
C ARG A 11 0.97 -18.23 2.04
N ASP A 12 1.80 -17.22 2.25
CA ASP A 12 2.05 -16.15 1.28
C ASP A 12 3.48 -16.15 0.71
N CYS A 13 4.41 -16.94 1.24
CA CYS A 13 5.80 -16.98 0.78
C CYS A 13 6.57 -18.22 1.26
N ILE A 14 7.59 -18.59 0.52
CA ILE A 14 8.61 -19.56 0.92
C ILE A 14 9.75 -18.78 1.59
N ILE A 15 10.01 -19.04 2.88
CA ILE A 15 11.08 -18.38 3.61
C ILE A 15 12.33 -19.24 3.58
N LEU A 16 13.43 -18.66 3.11
CA LEU A 16 14.77 -19.23 3.16
C LEU A 16 15.56 -18.49 4.25
N LYS A 17 15.63 -19.11 5.45
CA LYS A 17 16.30 -18.50 6.60
C LYS A 17 17.76 -18.92 6.65
N ILE A 18 18.66 -17.94 6.61
CA ILE A 18 20.11 -18.11 6.71
C ILE A 18 20.54 -17.84 8.14
N ARG A 19 21.43 -18.67 8.70
CA ARG A 19 22.01 -18.49 10.03
C ARG A 19 22.93 -17.26 10.05
N ASP A 20 22.85 -16.44 11.09
CA ASP A 20 23.50 -15.13 11.17
C ASP A 20 25.04 -15.17 11.03
N ASN A 21 25.69 -16.22 11.54
CA ASN A 21 27.14 -16.38 11.49
C ASN A 21 27.65 -17.24 10.33
N ALA A 22 26.82 -17.59 9.36
CA ALA A 22 27.25 -18.38 8.20
C ALA A 22 28.20 -17.60 7.29
N SER A 23 29.27 -18.24 6.82
CA SER A 23 30.16 -17.66 5.82
C SER A 23 29.53 -17.71 4.42
N LYS A 24 30.07 -16.90 3.49
CA LYS A 24 29.61 -16.89 2.09
C LYS A 24 29.68 -18.27 1.46
N ASP A 25 30.79 -18.98 1.67
CA ASP A 25 31.05 -20.29 1.07
C ASP A 25 30.08 -21.34 1.63
N GLU A 26 29.85 -21.34 2.94
CA GLU A 26 28.85 -22.21 3.58
C GLU A 26 27.44 -21.97 3.03
N ILE A 27 27.06 -20.70 2.83
CA ILE A 27 25.76 -20.34 2.27
C ILE A 27 25.62 -20.92 0.84
N ILE A 28 26.64 -20.72 0.00
CA ILE A 28 26.64 -21.18 -1.39
C ILE A 28 26.57 -22.70 -1.48
N GLU A 29 27.31 -23.42 -0.66
CA GLU A 29 27.30 -24.89 -0.65
C GLU A 29 25.97 -25.43 -0.13
N ASN A 30 25.45 -24.90 0.98
CA ASN A 30 24.15 -25.29 1.49
C ASN A 30 23.02 -24.95 0.52
N LEU A 31 23.11 -23.82 -0.18
CA LEU A 31 22.13 -23.43 -1.19
C LEU A 31 22.08 -24.45 -2.34
N LYS A 32 23.23 -24.94 -2.82
CA LYS A 32 23.27 -25.98 -3.86
C LYS A 32 22.49 -27.23 -3.44
N VAL A 33 22.65 -27.65 -2.19
CA VAL A 33 21.96 -28.83 -1.62
C VAL A 33 20.45 -28.56 -1.46
N LYS A 34 20.08 -27.34 -1.10
CA LYS A 34 18.69 -26.94 -0.83
C LYS A 34 17.90 -26.53 -2.07
N LEU A 35 18.54 -26.21 -3.19
CA LEU A 35 17.87 -25.82 -4.44
C LEU A 35 16.84 -26.83 -4.97
N PRO A 36 17.08 -28.15 -4.96
CA PRO A 36 16.06 -29.12 -5.41
C PRO A 36 14.80 -29.09 -4.53
N GLU A 37 14.97 -29.00 -3.21
CA GLU A 37 13.87 -28.89 -2.24
C GLU A 37 13.07 -27.59 -2.46
N LEU A 38 13.78 -26.46 -2.60
CA LEU A 38 13.18 -25.14 -2.88
C LEU A 38 12.41 -25.13 -4.21
N ARG A 39 12.95 -25.79 -5.24
CA ARG A 39 12.31 -25.93 -6.55
C ARG A 39 11.02 -26.74 -6.47
N ARG A 40 10.97 -27.80 -5.64
CA ARG A 40 9.78 -28.59 -5.43
C ARG A 40 8.68 -27.74 -4.78
N PHE A 41 8.99 -27.07 -3.69
CA PHE A 41 8.03 -26.19 -3.00
C PHE A 41 7.52 -25.06 -3.90
N TYR A 42 8.38 -24.42 -4.67
CA TYR A 42 7.96 -23.37 -5.60
C TYR A 42 7.03 -23.88 -6.72
N LYS A 43 7.23 -25.10 -7.22
CA LYS A 43 6.33 -25.69 -8.22
C LYS A 43 4.93 -25.95 -7.68
N GLU A 44 4.83 -26.35 -6.42
CA GLU A 44 3.57 -26.67 -5.76
C GLU A 44 2.81 -25.39 -5.38
N GLU A 45 3.48 -24.44 -4.73
CA GLU A 45 2.86 -23.26 -4.13
C GLU A 45 2.85 -22.02 -5.03
N LYS A 46 3.82 -21.87 -5.94
CA LYS A 46 4.06 -20.69 -6.80
C LYS A 46 4.15 -19.35 -6.03
N THR A 47 4.49 -19.42 -4.76
CA THR A 47 4.60 -18.27 -3.86
C THR A 47 5.98 -17.61 -3.94
N PRO A 48 6.11 -16.30 -3.68
CA PRO A 48 7.41 -15.62 -3.70
C PRO A 48 8.41 -16.21 -2.70
N ILE A 49 9.70 -16.16 -3.04
CA ILE A 49 10.78 -16.59 -2.16
C ILE A 49 11.34 -15.37 -1.42
N LEU A 50 11.38 -15.46 -0.09
CA LEU A 50 11.95 -14.44 0.80
C LEU A 50 13.17 -15.00 1.54
N VAL A 51 14.33 -14.36 1.37
CA VAL A 51 15.57 -14.69 2.09
C VAL A 51 15.68 -13.82 3.34
N THR A 52 15.83 -14.46 4.51
CA THR A 52 15.87 -13.79 5.83
C THR A 52 17.00 -14.32 6.70
N GLY A 53 17.20 -13.74 7.87
CA GLY A 53 18.20 -14.11 8.85
C GLY A 53 19.42 -13.21 8.75
N LYS A 54 20.57 -13.76 8.35
CA LYS A 54 21.83 -13.01 8.25
C LYS A 54 21.67 -11.70 7.48
N VAL A 55 22.29 -10.63 7.98
CA VAL A 55 22.50 -9.38 7.24
C VAL A 55 23.52 -9.65 6.13
N LEU A 56 23.03 -9.78 4.91
CA LEU A 56 23.84 -10.10 3.74
C LEU A 56 24.51 -8.87 3.15
N LYS A 57 25.75 -9.03 2.67
CA LYS A 57 26.47 -8.02 1.87
C LYS A 57 25.93 -8.06 0.43
N SER A 58 26.11 -6.96 -0.32
CA SER A 58 25.61 -6.85 -1.71
C SER A 58 26.12 -8.01 -2.59
N ASN A 59 27.37 -8.38 -2.50
CA ASN A 59 27.94 -9.50 -3.27
C ASN A 59 27.42 -10.89 -2.86
N GLU A 60 26.92 -11.06 -1.62
CA GLU A 60 26.25 -12.28 -1.18
C GLU A 60 24.82 -12.33 -1.72
N ILE A 61 24.13 -11.19 -1.72
CA ILE A 61 22.78 -11.03 -2.28
C ILE A 61 22.78 -11.37 -3.76
N ASP A 62 23.69 -10.75 -4.55
CA ASP A 62 23.78 -10.95 -5.99
C ASP A 62 24.04 -12.43 -6.34
N GLU A 63 24.92 -13.10 -5.61
CA GLU A 63 25.27 -14.49 -5.84
C GLU A 63 24.12 -15.44 -5.49
N ILE A 64 23.43 -15.22 -4.37
CA ILE A 64 22.27 -16.01 -3.94
C ILE A 64 21.13 -15.81 -4.93
N GLN A 65 20.85 -14.57 -5.31
CA GLN A 65 19.81 -14.23 -6.27
C GLN A 65 20.07 -14.91 -7.61
N TYR A 66 21.25 -14.74 -8.16
CA TYR A 66 21.64 -15.37 -9.44
C TYR A 66 21.44 -16.87 -9.44
N ARG A 67 21.83 -17.57 -8.36
CA ARG A 67 21.72 -19.03 -8.28
C ARG A 67 20.27 -19.51 -8.19
N ILE A 68 19.45 -18.81 -7.40
CA ILE A 68 18.02 -19.15 -7.26
C ILE A 68 17.28 -18.85 -8.56
N GLU A 69 17.48 -17.68 -9.15
CA GLU A 69 16.83 -17.28 -10.40
C GLU A 69 17.21 -18.21 -11.58
N LYS A 70 18.48 -18.61 -11.66
CA LYS A 70 18.94 -19.57 -12.66
C LYS A 70 18.31 -20.95 -12.51
N ALA A 71 18.09 -21.41 -11.27
CA ALA A 71 17.54 -22.73 -10.97
C ALA A 71 16.01 -22.79 -11.09
N ILE A 72 15.29 -21.71 -10.70
CA ILE A 72 13.84 -21.73 -10.49
C ILE A 72 13.11 -20.73 -11.39
N LYS A 73 13.82 -19.74 -11.97
CA LYS A 73 13.27 -18.64 -12.79
C LYS A 73 12.25 -17.78 -12.02
N VAL A 74 12.53 -17.47 -10.77
CA VAL A 74 11.69 -16.68 -9.88
C VAL A 74 12.46 -15.51 -9.31
N LYS A 75 11.79 -14.37 -9.15
CA LYS A 75 12.35 -13.21 -8.46
C LYS A 75 12.43 -13.46 -6.95
N VAL A 76 13.59 -13.22 -6.36
CA VAL A 76 13.86 -13.43 -4.94
C VAL A 76 13.85 -12.09 -4.21
N SER A 77 13.21 -12.04 -3.05
CA SER A 77 13.23 -10.86 -2.17
C SER A 77 14.16 -11.14 -0.99
N PHE A 78 14.89 -10.10 -0.56
CA PHE A 78 15.81 -10.18 0.58
C PHE A 78 15.36 -9.27 1.70
N ASP A 79 15.38 -9.81 2.93
CA ASP A 79 15.07 -9.04 4.13
C ASP A 79 16.35 -8.32 4.60
N THR A 80 16.52 -7.08 4.18
CA THR A 80 17.64 -6.22 4.58
C THR A 80 17.21 -5.30 5.73
N PRO A 81 18.14 -4.74 6.55
CA PRO A 81 17.78 -3.80 7.63
C PRO A 81 16.97 -2.59 7.16
N ARG A 82 17.11 -2.19 5.89
CA ARG A 82 16.28 -1.14 5.26
C ARG A 82 14.86 -1.65 4.95
N THR A 83 14.70 -2.92 4.57
CA THR A 83 13.40 -3.51 4.28
C THR A 83 12.66 -3.97 5.53
N MET A 84 13.36 -4.34 6.62
CA MET A 84 12.73 -4.71 7.89
C MET A 84 11.86 -3.59 8.48
N ARG A 85 12.34 -2.32 8.41
CA ARG A 85 11.55 -1.16 8.85
C ARG A 85 10.34 -0.87 7.94
N LEU A 86 10.39 -1.28 6.67
CA LEU A 86 9.34 -1.07 5.68
C LEU A 86 8.39 -2.28 5.54
N HIS A 87 8.82 -3.51 5.91
CA HIS A 87 7.97 -4.71 5.77
C HIS A 87 6.86 -4.78 6.82
N GLY A 88 7.11 -4.31 8.05
CA GLY A 88 6.06 -4.17 9.08
C GLY A 88 4.98 -3.16 8.65
N ILE A 89 5.39 -2.09 8.00
CA ILE A 89 4.50 -1.05 7.47
C ILE A 89 3.86 -1.47 6.14
N LYS A 90 4.59 -2.19 5.27
CA LYS A 90 4.06 -2.62 3.95
C LYS A 90 3.00 -3.72 4.01
N LYS A 91 2.87 -4.47 5.10
CA LYS A 91 1.86 -5.53 5.22
C LYS A 91 0.45 -4.97 5.40
N ASP A 92 0.33 -3.81 6.06
CA ASP A 92 -0.96 -3.12 6.23
C ASP A 92 -1.26 -2.14 5.08
N PHE A 93 -0.24 -1.69 4.33
CA PHE A 93 -0.39 -0.76 3.21
C PHE A 93 -0.38 -1.41 1.82
N ARG A 94 -0.31 -2.73 1.68
CA ARG A 94 -0.48 -3.43 0.40
C ARG A 94 -1.94 -3.84 0.14
N LYS A 95 -2.89 -2.96 0.33
CA LYS A 95 -3.85 -2.72 -0.73
C LYS A 95 -3.07 -1.90 -1.76
N GLU A 96 -2.64 -2.52 -2.84
CA GLU A 96 -2.04 -1.82 -3.97
C GLU A 96 -3.04 -0.74 -4.38
N ILE A 97 -2.71 0.50 -4.07
CA ILE A 97 -3.27 1.61 -4.81
C ILE A 97 -2.68 1.39 -6.20
N ALA A 98 -3.48 0.83 -7.12
CA ALA A 98 -3.16 0.84 -8.53
C ALA A 98 -2.66 2.25 -8.82
N SER A 99 -1.50 2.39 -9.47
CA SER A 99 -0.81 3.67 -9.63
C SER A 99 -1.63 4.57 -10.56
N SER A 100 -2.68 5.15 -10.02
CA SER A 100 -3.31 6.30 -10.61
C SER A 100 -2.43 7.50 -10.33
N GLU A 101 -2.30 8.38 -11.30
CA GLU A 101 -1.56 9.62 -11.11
C GLU A 101 -2.16 10.40 -9.95
N THR A 102 -1.32 11.02 -9.13
CA THR A 102 -1.76 11.89 -8.04
C THR A 102 -1.42 13.33 -8.36
N LYS A 103 -2.42 14.19 -8.37
CA LYS A 103 -2.26 15.61 -8.64
C LYS A 103 -2.29 16.44 -7.38
N PHE A 104 -1.28 17.30 -7.21
CA PHE A 104 -1.14 18.20 -6.07
C PHE A 104 -1.55 19.63 -6.46
N TYR A 105 -2.50 20.19 -5.73
CA TYR A 105 -2.91 21.59 -5.82
C TYR A 105 -2.43 22.36 -4.59
N LYS A 106 -1.55 23.34 -4.81
CA LYS A 106 -0.96 24.17 -3.73
C LYS A 106 -1.76 25.46 -3.52
N ALA A 107 -3.07 25.33 -3.35
CA ALA A 107 -3.95 26.49 -3.07
C ALA A 107 -5.26 26.01 -2.47
N SER A 108 -5.92 26.90 -1.71
CA SER A 108 -7.30 26.70 -1.30
C SER A 108 -8.26 26.97 -2.46
N LEU A 109 -9.31 26.15 -2.56
CA LEU A 109 -10.40 26.35 -3.53
C LEU A 109 -11.46 27.29 -2.98
N ARG A 110 -11.92 28.20 -3.81
CA ARG A 110 -12.96 29.17 -3.50
C ARG A 110 -14.28 28.79 -4.14
N SER A 111 -15.36 29.36 -3.66
CA SER A 111 -16.71 29.19 -4.25
C SER A 111 -16.71 29.36 -5.76
N GLY A 112 -17.38 28.44 -6.46
CA GLY A 112 -17.46 28.40 -7.92
C GLY A 112 -16.24 27.76 -8.61
N GLN A 113 -15.19 27.38 -7.88
CA GLN A 113 -14.06 26.66 -8.44
C GLN A 113 -14.30 25.14 -8.39
N LYS A 114 -13.99 24.49 -9.50
CA LYS A 114 -14.06 23.02 -9.65
C LYS A 114 -12.71 22.46 -10.06
N ILE A 115 -12.32 21.35 -9.43
CA ILE A 115 -11.22 20.48 -9.85
C ILE A 115 -11.81 19.13 -10.23
N GLU A 116 -11.39 18.62 -11.39
CA GLU A 116 -11.70 17.27 -11.84
C GLU A 116 -10.41 16.61 -12.34
N PHE A 117 -10.16 15.37 -11.92
CA PHE A 117 -8.91 14.68 -12.26
C PHE A 117 -9.09 13.15 -12.35
N GLU A 118 -8.45 12.57 -13.38
CA GLU A 118 -8.41 11.12 -13.62
C GLU A 118 -7.34 10.45 -12.77
N GLY A 119 -7.61 10.34 -11.47
CA GLY A 119 -6.70 9.79 -10.46
C GLY A 119 -6.97 10.35 -9.08
N SER A 120 -5.97 10.38 -8.21
CA SER A 120 -6.10 10.94 -6.86
C SER A 120 -5.76 12.43 -6.82
N VAL A 121 -6.43 13.17 -5.95
CA VAL A 121 -6.23 14.62 -5.77
C VAL A 121 -5.78 14.92 -4.36
N VAL A 122 -4.71 15.72 -4.22
CA VAL A 122 -4.23 16.27 -2.95
C VAL A 122 -4.32 17.78 -2.98
N ILE A 123 -5.11 18.38 -2.08
CA ILE A 123 -5.26 19.83 -1.91
C ILE A 123 -4.40 20.28 -0.73
N ILE A 124 -3.38 21.09 -1.00
CA ILE A 124 -2.57 21.76 0.03
C ILE A 124 -3.22 23.12 0.34
N GLY A 125 -4.30 23.07 1.11
CA GLY A 125 -5.17 24.21 1.43
C GLY A 125 -6.55 23.72 1.85
N ASP A 126 -7.50 24.63 1.88
CA ASP A 126 -8.92 24.37 2.19
C ASP A 126 -9.73 24.21 0.90
N VAL A 127 -10.84 23.47 0.98
CA VAL A 127 -11.90 23.45 -0.03
C VAL A 127 -13.10 24.19 0.58
N ASN A 128 -13.30 25.44 0.18
CA ASN A 128 -14.33 26.29 0.76
C ASN A 128 -15.73 25.98 0.21
N ASP A 129 -16.75 26.49 0.90
CA ASP A 129 -18.15 26.38 0.49
C ASP A 129 -18.35 26.80 -0.96
N GLY A 130 -19.15 26.02 -1.71
CA GLY A 130 -19.40 26.23 -3.13
C GLY A 130 -18.24 25.89 -4.06
N ALA A 131 -17.14 25.33 -3.55
CA ALA A 131 -16.10 24.66 -4.36
C ALA A 131 -16.40 23.18 -4.51
N GLU A 132 -15.88 22.56 -5.58
CA GLU A 132 -16.08 21.15 -5.90
C GLU A 132 -14.75 20.46 -6.25
N VAL A 133 -14.52 19.28 -5.68
CA VAL A 133 -13.39 18.41 -6.03
C VAL A 133 -13.91 17.05 -6.47
N ILE A 134 -13.53 16.63 -7.67
CA ILE A 134 -13.87 15.32 -8.25
C ILE A 134 -12.58 14.58 -8.57
N ALA A 135 -12.45 13.34 -8.11
CA ALA A 135 -11.34 12.46 -8.39
C ALA A 135 -11.84 11.07 -8.78
N GLU A 136 -11.21 10.44 -9.76
CA GLU A 136 -11.52 9.04 -10.08
C GLU A 136 -11.13 8.08 -8.96
N ASP A 137 -10.13 8.47 -8.14
CA ASP A 137 -9.70 7.72 -6.96
C ASP A 137 -9.88 8.56 -5.68
N ASN A 138 -8.81 8.76 -4.92
CA ASN A 138 -8.86 9.33 -3.58
C ASN A 138 -8.79 10.85 -3.56
N ILE A 139 -9.36 11.46 -2.54
CA ILE A 139 -9.24 12.90 -2.27
C ILE A 139 -8.62 13.11 -0.89
N VAL A 140 -7.53 13.89 -0.84
CA VAL A 140 -6.88 14.30 0.41
C VAL A 140 -6.83 15.84 0.48
N VAL A 141 -7.39 16.42 1.54
CA VAL A 141 -7.38 17.85 1.80
C VAL A 141 -6.60 18.11 3.08
N LEU A 142 -5.43 18.76 3.00
CA LEU A 142 -4.62 19.06 4.19
C LEU A 142 -5.25 20.13 5.10
N GLY A 143 -6.19 20.89 4.58
CA GLY A 143 -7.02 21.86 5.31
C GLY A 143 -8.44 21.34 5.59
N ALA A 144 -9.37 22.26 5.73
CA ALA A 144 -10.78 21.96 5.92
C ALA A 144 -11.50 21.72 4.59
N LEU A 145 -12.31 20.66 4.54
CA LEU A 145 -13.20 20.34 3.41
C LEU A 145 -14.62 20.85 3.77
N ARG A 146 -15.00 22.01 3.25
CA ARG A 146 -16.34 22.64 3.39
C ARG A 146 -17.17 22.56 2.12
N GLY A 147 -16.51 22.48 0.97
CA GLY A 147 -17.14 22.30 -0.32
C GLY A 147 -17.54 20.83 -0.61
N MET A 148 -18.01 20.56 -1.81
CA MET A 148 -18.36 19.20 -2.23
C MET A 148 -17.13 18.40 -2.63
N ALA A 149 -17.10 17.10 -2.30
CA ALA A 149 -16.07 16.17 -2.68
C ALA A 149 -16.68 14.88 -3.23
N HIS A 150 -16.19 14.43 -4.39
CA HIS A 150 -16.57 13.17 -5.02
C HIS A 150 -15.32 12.36 -5.34
N ALA A 151 -14.99 11.40 -4.49
CA ALA A 151 -13.95 10.40 -4.71
C ALA A 151 -14.53 9.18 -5.43
N GLY A 152 -13.69 8.45 -6.16
CA GLY A 152 -14.14 7.26 -6.88
C GLY A 152 -15.12 7.54 -8.01
N ALA A 153 -15.01 8.68 -8.70
CA ALA A 153 -16.03 9.21 -9.61
C ALA A 153 -16.39 8.27 -10.80
N LYS A 154 -15.53 7.33 -11.16
CA LYS A 154 -15.81 6.26 -12.16
C LYS A 154 -16.39 4.98 -11.53
N GLY A 155 -16.91 5.04 -10.30
CA GLY A 155 -17.58 3.92 -9.63
C GLY A 155 -16.67 3.15 -8.65
N ASN A 156 -15.51 3.70 -8.28
CA ASN A 156 -14.64 3.11 -7.27
C ASN A 156 -15.18 3.38 -5.86
N ASN A 157 -15.91 2.42 -5.29
CA ASN A 157 -16.45 2.51 -3.93
C ASN A 157 -15.37 2.26 -2.84
N GLU A 158 -14.16 1.83 -3.21
CA GLU A 158 -13.03 1.68 -2.28
C GLU A 158 -12.22 2.99 -2.09
N ALA A 159 -12.56 4.03 -2.85
CA ALA A 159 -11.93 5.33 -2.72
C ALA A 159 -12.22 5.95 -1.35
N VAL A 160 -11.31 6.83 -0.91
CA VAL A 160 -11.41 7.49 0.40
C VAL A 160 -11.34 9.02 0.27
N ILE A 161 -11.95 9.71 1.22
CA ILE A 161 -11.80 11.14 1.40
C ILE A 161 -11.18 11.38 2.77
N ALA A 162 -10.05 12.09 2.80
CA ALA A 162 -9.39 12.48 4.04
C ALA A 162 -9.22 14.00 4.08
N ALA A 163 -9.46 14.61 5.24
CA ALA A 163 -9.23 16.03 5.46
C ALA A 163 -8.83 16.29 6.91
N ARG A 164 -8.24 17.46 7.20
CA ARG A 164 -8.04 17.88 8.58
C ARG A 164 -9.38 17.99 9.33
N ILE A 165 -10.41 18.48 8.65
CA ILE A 165 -11.80 18.49 9.11
C ILE A 165 -12.70 18.30 7.88
N ILE A 166 -13.63 17.35 7.96
CA ILE A 166 -14.70 17.17 6.97
C ILE A 166 -15.95 17.88 7.49
N ASP A 167 -16.18 19.06 6.94
CA ASP A 167 -17.29 19.98 7.26
C ASP A 167 -18.17 20.21 6.02
N SER A 168 -18.18 19.24 5.12
CA SER A 168 -18.88 19.27 3.84
C SER A 168 -20.37 18.95 4.02
N PRO A 169 -21.28 19.69 3.34
CA PRO A 169 -22.71 19.37 3.33
C PRO A 169 -23.02 18.11 2.51
N GLN A 170 -22.16 17.77 1.55
CA GLN A 170 -22.32 16.57 0.72
C GLN A 170 -20.98 15.99 0.34
N ILE A 171 -20.80 14.71 0.60
CA ILE A 171 -19.68 13.91 0.12
C ILE A 171 -20.19 12.71 -0.69
N ARG A 172 -19.38 12.30 -1.69
CA ARG A 172 -19.69 11.18 -2.55
C ARG A 172 -18.46 10.28 -2.66
N ILE A 173 -18.69 8.96 -2.60
CA ILE A 173 -17.65 7.96 -2.86
C ILE A 173 -18.24 6.93 -3.81
N GLY A 174 -17.63 6.81 -4.98
CA GLY A 174 -18.17 5.98 -6.04
C GLY A 174 -19.60 6.41 -6.41
N THR A 175 -20.53 5.50 -6.24
CA THR A 175 -21.98 5.73 -6.51
C THR A 175 -22.76 6.16 -5.27
N ILE A 176 -22.14 6.19 -4.09
CA ILE A 176 -22.80 6.43 -2.82
C ILE A 176 -22.69 7.90 -2.43
N ILE A 177 -23.77 8.46 -1.93
CA ILE A 177 -23.87 9.86 -1.53
C ILE A 177 -24.22 9.92 -0.05
N LYS A 178 -23.55 10.80 0.69
CA LYS A 178 -23.90 11.18 2.05
C LYS A 178 -24.12 12.68 2.14
N GLU A 179 -25.33 13.06 2.49
CA GLU A 179 -25.69 14.43 2.81
C GLU A 179 -25.67 14.65 4.31
N ARG A 180 -25.26 15.84 4.74
CA ARG A 180 -25.20 16.23 6.15
C ARG A 180 -25.91 17.54 6.35
N SER A 181 -26.78 17.60 7.36
CA SER A 181 -27.40 18.86 7.77
C SER A 181 -26.39 19.76 8.48
N ARG A 182 -26.59 21.09 8.43
CA ARG A 182 -25.73 22.03 9.18
C ARG A 182 -25.64 21.71 10.68
N LYS A 183 -26.72 21.22 11.28
CA LYS A 183 -26.73 20.83 12.70
C LYS A 183 -25.81 19.64 12.99
N GLU A 184 -25.69 18.69 12.08
CA GLU A 184 -24.80 17.54 12.22
C GLU A 184 -23.34 17.92 12.00
N ILE A 185 -23.09 18.90 11.15
CA ILE A 185 -21.75 19.45 10.87
C ILE A 185 -21.16 20.10 12.12
N ASP A 186 -21.97 20.90 12.84
CA ASP A 186 -21.53 21.64 14.02
C ASP A 186 -21.27 20.76 15.25
N MET A 187 -21.76 19.53 15.27
CA MET A 187 -21.67 18.65 16.45
C MET A 187 -20.45 17.74 16.49
N GLN A 188 -19.85 17.41 15.36
CA GLN A 188 -18.75 16.45 15.29
C GLN A 188 -17.82 16.72 14.11
N ALA A 189 -16.51 16.86 14.41
CA ALA A 189 -15.46 16.96 13.40
C ALA A 189 -15.01 15.58 12.98
N TYR A 190 -15.11 15.27 11.68
CA TYR A 190 -14.61 14.05 11.08
C TYR A 190 -13.37 14.34 10.24
N THR A 191 -12.48 13.36 10.14
CA THR A 191 -11.22 13.48 9.39
C THR A 191 -11.11 12.51 8.23
N PHE A 192 -11.95 11.48 8.22
CA PHE A 192 -11.89 10.41 7.24
C PHE A 192 -13.29 9.93 6.83
N ALA A 193 -13.47 9.65 5.54
CA ALA A 193 -14.70 9.09 4.99
C ALA A 193 -14.39 7.92 4.06
N PHE A 194 -15.10 6.83 4.23
CA PHE A 194 -14.99 5.60 3.43
C PHE A 194 -16.34 4.88 3.34
N VAL A 195 -16.46 3.93 2.42
CA VAL A 195 -17.65 3.08 2.32
C VAL A 195 -17.45 1.84 3.16
N ASN A 196 -18.38 1.58 4.08
CA ASN A 196 -18.36 0.42 4.97
C ASN A 196 -18.96 -0.85 4.31
N GLU A 197 -18.95 -1.96 5.03
CA GLU A 197 -19.44 -3.27 4.54
C GLU A 197 -20.95 -3.29 4.22
N VAL A 198 -21.74 -2.36 4.78
CA VAL A 198 -23.18 -2.23 4.48
C VAL A 198 -23.46 -1.23 3.35
N ASN A 199 -22.41 -0.82 2.64
CA ASN A 199 -22.48 0.06 1.46
C ASN A 199 -22.96 1.48 1.78
N GLU A 200 -22.59 2.01 2.95
CA GLU A 200 -22.85 3.37 3.38
C GLU A 200 -21.53 4.14 3.63
N ILE A 201 -21.55 5.46 3.41
CA ILE A 201 -20.37 6.30 3.75
C ILE A 201 -20.34 6.48 5.27
N GLU A 202 -19.27 5.98 5.87
CA GLU A 202 -18.93 6.17 7.28
C GLU A 202 -17.92 7.32 7.44
N LEU A 203 -18.10 8.11 8.49
CA LEU A 203 -17.25 9.23 8.85
C LEU A 203 -16.62 8.96 10.22
N THR A 204 -15.29 9.10 10.32
CA THR A 204 -14.52 8.89 11.56
C THR A 204 -13.60 10.07 11.88
#